data_cf23350be966dd8b2d428b943d0d9932
#
_entry.id   cf23350be966dd8b2d428b943d0d9932
#
_cell.length_a   1.000
_cell.length_b   1.000
_cell.length_c   1.000
_cell.angle_alpha   90.00
_cell.angle_beta   90.00
_cell.angle_gamma   90.00
#
_symmetry.space_group_name_H-M   'P 1'
#
loop_
_entity.id
_entity.type
_entity.pdbx_description
1 polymer ?
#
loop_
_entity_poly.entity_id
_entity_poly.type
_entity_poly.pdbx_seq_one_letter_code
_entity_poly.pdbx_strand_id
1 'polypeptide(L)'
;HTMVIVPSCPDEAEAFMYQAIRRFADDRAAGRDGESYIFFVGRENYPLSWVENPVYDWGKAQVLREGGDVVLVGSGVLLNRVIEAGEQLAADGVKATVINNPFVNRVDVDTIGAAVNTAGGRLVTIEDHQSIGGMGAQLSHALSRAGIAHTAKTLGIDGEFGQSAYKADHLYEKNGLSVEGVLAAARELLG
;
A
#
# COMPACT_ATOMS: atom_id res chain seq x y z
N HIS A 1 7.85 8.81 -17.11
CA HIS A 1 8.53 7.49 -17.10
C HIS A 1 9.30 7.25 -15.78
N THR A 2 8.63 7.50 -14.64
CA THR A 2 9.19 7.20 -13.31
C THR A 2 8.26 6.23 -12.59
N MET A 3 8.81 5.18 -12.01
CA MET A 3 8.10 4.28 -11.12
C MET A 3 8.62 4.47 -9.70
N VAL A 4 7.70 4.70 -8.77
CA VAL A 4 8.00 4.87 -7.35
C VAL A 4 7.61 3.60 -6.61
N ILE A 5 8.56 3.01 -5.92
CA ILE A 5 8.44 1.72 -5.25
C ILE A 5 8.73 1.92 -3.77
N VAL A 6 7.81 1.48 -2.93
CA VAL A 6 7.90 1.58 -1.47
C VAL A 6 7.79 0.17 -0.87
N PRO A 7 8.90 -0.58 -0.85
CA PRO A 7 8.89 -1.96 -0.35
C PRO A 7 8.54 -2.01 1.14
N SER A 8 7.87 -3.06 1.54
CA SER A 8 7.40 -3.27 2.90
C SER A 8 8.28 -4.22 3.73
N CYS A 9 9.22 -4.91 3.07
CA CYS A 9 10.16 -5.83 3.74
C CYS A 9 11.45 -6.01 2.90
N PRO A 10 12.53 -6.54 3.48
CA PRO A 10 13.80 -6.76 2.79
C PRO A 10 13.71 -7.63 1.54
N ASP A 11 13.02 -8.77 1.60
CA ASP A 11 12.87 -9.67 0.45
C ASP A 11 12.17 -8.99 -0.72
N GLU A 12 11.15 -8.19 -0.45
CA GLU A 12 10.44 -7.42 -1.46
C GLU A 12 11.35 -6.35 -2.09
N ALA A 13 12.12 -5.64 -1.25
CA ALA A 13 13.06 -4.64 -1.70
C ALA A 13 14.13 -5.24 -2.62
N GLU A 14 14.73 -6.36 -2.23
CA GLU A 14 15.73 -7.08 -3.03
C GLU A 14 15.14 -7.54 -4.36
N ALA A 15 13.97 -8.18 -4.34
CA ALA A 15 13.31 -8.70 -5.53
C ALA A 15 13.00 -7.59 -6.54
N PHE A 16 12.44 -6.47 -6.10
CA PHE A 16 12.12 -5.37 -7.01
C PHE A 16 13.34 -4.58 -7.48
N MET A 17 14.37 -4.41 -6.64
CA MET A 17 15.64 -3.82 -7.08
C MET A 17 16.29 -4.66 -8.18
N TYR A 18 16.31 -5.99 -8.01
CA TYR A 18 16.85 -6.90 -9.02
C TYR A 18 16.06 -6.82 -10.34
N GLN A 19 14.73 -6.81 -10.25
CA GLN A 19 13.86 -6.68 -11.43
C GLN A 19 14.03 -5.32 -12.13
N ALA A 20 14.17 -4.23 -11.35
CA ALA A 20 14.42 -2.89 -11.89
C ALA A 20 15.73 -2.81 -12.67
N ILE A 21 16.82 -3.37 -12.12
CA ILE A 21 18.14 -3.42 -12.79
C ILE A 21 18.06 -4.21 -14.08
N ARG A 22 17.40 -5.38 -14.08
CA ARG A 22 17.21 -6.18 -15.28
C ARG A 22 16.43 -5.45 -16.36
N ARG A 23 15.30 -4.83 -16.01
CA ARG A 23 14.47 -4.04 -16.92
C ARG A 23 15.28 -2.89 -17.54
N PHE A 24 16.03 -2.17 -16.72
CA PHE A 24 16.92 -1.11 -17.22
C PHE A 24 17.96 -1.63 -18.21
N ALA A 25 18.60 -2.77 -17.91
CA ALA A 25 19.59 -3.39 -18.79
C ALA A 25 18.96 -3.87 -20.11
N ASP A 26 17.79 -4.50 -20.06
CA ASP A 26 17.05 -5.01 -21.22
C ASP A 26 16.58 -3.85 -22.12
N ASP A 27 16.11 -2.75 -21.57
CA ASP A 27 15.72 -1.56 -22.33
C ASP A 27 16.93 -0.94 -23.04
N ARG A 28 18.06 -0.81 -22.32
CA ARG A 28 19.31 -0.31 -22.92
C ARG A 28 19.81 -1.21 -24.05
N ALA A 29 19.79 -2.52 -23.84
CA ALA A 29 20.21 -3.49 -24.87
C ALA A 29 19.32 -3.44 -26.11
N ALA A 30 18.03 -3.16 -25.93
CA ALA A 30 17.06 -3.05 -27.03
C ALA A 30 16.98 -1.65 -27.64
N GLY A 31 17.80 -0.68 -27.20
CA GLY A 31 17.76 0.71 -27.70
C GLY A 31 16.47 1.45 -27.34
N ARG A 32 15.76 1.03 -26.29
CA ARG A 32 14.54 1.69 -25.81
C ARG A 32 14.88 2.73 -24.74
N ASP A 33 14.05 3.76 -24.63
CA ASP A 33 14.06 4.66 -23.50
C ASP A 33 13.53 3.92 -22.27
N GLY A 34 14.40 3.70 -21.29
CA GLY A 34 14.04 3.04 -20.04
C GLY A 34 13.28 3.94 -19.08
N GLU A 35 12.74 3.34 -18.03
CA GLU A 35 12.12 4.05 -16.92
C GLU A 35 13.14 4.40 -15.83
N SER A 36 12.86 5.44 -15.07
CA SER A 36 13.55 5.74 -13.81
C SER A 36 12.83 5.03 -12.66
N TYR A 37 13.59 4.41 -11.76
CA TYR A 37 13.08 3.73 -10.58
C TYR A 37 13.53 4.45 -9.32
N ILE A 38 12.58 4.80 -8.46
CA ILE A 38 12.83 5.44 -7.17
C ILE A 38 12.34 4.48 -6.09
N PHE A 39 13.25 4.09 -5.19
CA PHE A 39 12.94 3.26 -4.05
C PHE A 39 12.96 4.09 -2.77
N PHE A 40 11.84 4.09 -2.04
CA PHE A 40 11.79 4.60 -0.68
C PHE A 40 11.85 3.43 0.28
N VAL A 41 12.95 3.34 1.02
CA VAL A 41 13.18 2.28 2.01
C VAL A 41 13.23 2.89 3.40
N GLY A 42 12.49 2.29 4.34
CA GLY A 42 12.49 2.69 5.74
C GLY A 42 13.76 2.22 6.48
N ARG A 43 13.90 2.68 7.73
CA ARG A 43 14.97 2.28 8.65
C ARG A 43 14.46 1.46 9.83
N GLU A 44 13.17 1.17 9.82
CA GLU A 44 12.49 0.40 10.85
C GLU A 44 12.85 -1.09 10.73
N ASN A 45 12.62 -1.84 11.80
CA ASN A 45 12.82 -3.29 11.77
C ASN A 45 11.59 -3.95 11.13
N TYR A 46 11.83 -4.69 10.06
CA TYR A 46 10.82 -5.47 9.34
C TYR A 46 11.11 -6.96 9.48
N PRO A 47 10.08 -7.83 9.35
CA PRO A 47 10.32 -9.24 9.04
C PRO A 47 10.99 -9.33 7.66
N LEU A 48 11.71 -10.41 7.39
CA LEU A 48 12.30 -10.65 6.06
C LEU A 48 11.21 -10.67 4.98
N SER A 49 10.11 -11.32 5.27
CA SER A 49 8.91 -11.39 4.43
C SER A 49 7.65 -11.44 5.29
N TRP A 50 6.51 -11.05 4.73
CA TRP A 50 5.19 -11.10 5.38
C TRP A 50 4.48 -12.44 5.21
N VAL A 51 4.91 -13.25 4.26
CA VAL A 51 4.35 -14.57 3.94
C VAL A 51 5.46 -15.58 3.65
N GLU A 52 5.17 -16.85 3.79
CA GLU A 52 6.08 -17.91 3.36
C GLU A 52 6.12 -18.00 1.83
N ASN A 53 7.33 -18.21 1.27
CA ASN A 53 7.55 -18.32 -0.18
C ASN A 53 6.89 -17.20 -0.99
N PRO A 54 7.22 -15.93 -0.74
CA PRO A 54 6.57 -14.81 -1.39
C PRO A 54 6.87 -14.79 -2.90
N VAL A 55 5.87 -14.36 -3.67
CA VAL A 55 6.04 -14.05 -5.09
C VAL A 55 5.86 -12.54 -5.25
N TYR A 56 6.87 -11.89 -5.82
CA TYR A 56 6.87 -10.45 -6.06
C TYR A 56 6.85 -10.16 -7.56
N ASP A 57 5.64 -10.00 -8.08
CA ASP A 57 5.40 -9.69 -9.49
C ASP A 57 5.52 -8.18 -9.75
N TRP A 58 6.27 -7.81 -10.78
CA TRP A 58 6.46 -6.42 -11.15
C TRP A 58 5.16 -5.71 -11.51
N GLY A 59 4.90 -4.59 -10.84
CA GLY A 59 3.70 -3.78 -11.08
C GLY A 59 2.43 -4.35 -10.47
N LYS A 60 2.53 -5.40 -9.65
CA LYS A 60 1.38 -6.04 -8.98
C LYS A 60 1.35 -5.74 -7.49
N ALA A 61 0.14 -5.60 -6.98
CA ALA A 61 -0.13 -5.62 -5.55
C ALA A 61 -0.20 -7.06 -5.04
N GLN A 62 0.14 -7.27 -3.77
CA GLN A 62 0.12 -8.59 -3.14
C GLN A 62 -1.06 -8.68 -2.17
N VAL A 63 -1.96 -9.62 -2.41
CA VAL A 63 -3.05 -9.94 -1.47
C VAL A 63 -2.49 -10.83 -0.36
N LEU A 64 -2.44 -10.30 0.87
CA LEU A 64 -1.94 -11.02 2.06
C LEU A 64 -3.05 -11.77 2.78
N ARG A 65 -4.29 -11.29 2.66
CA ARG A 65 -5.49 -11.91 3.21
C ARG A 65 -6.68 -11.62 2.29
N GLU A 66 -7.48 -12.61 2.03
CA GLU A 66 -8.74 -12.45 1.31
C GLU A 66 -9.90 -12.20 2.29
N GLY A 67 -10.83 -11.34 1.88
CA GLY A 67 -12.05 -11.00 2.59
C GLY A 67 -13.08 -10.35 1.66
N GLY A 68 -14.21 -9.91 2.17
CA GLY A 68 -15.29 -9.35 1.34
C GLY A 68 -16.03 -8.18 1.96
N ASP A 69 -15.66 -7.74 3.17
CA ASP A 69 -16.39 -6.68 3.86
C ASP A 69 -15.77 -5.30 3.66
N VAL A 70 -14.45 -5.22 3.65
CA VAL A 70 -13.66 -3.99 3.46
C VAL A 70 -12.27 -4.33 2.89
N VAL A 71 -11.71 -3.44 2.09
CA VAL A 71 -10.33 -3.57 1.58
C VAL A 71 -9.43 -2.62 2.35
N LEU A 72 -8.33 -3.16 2.88
CA LEU A 72 -7.27 -2.42 3.56
C LEU A 72 -6.01 -2.47 2.71
N VAL A 73 -5.49 -1.32 2.29
CA VAL A 73 -4.28 -1.22 1.45
C VAL A 73 -3.21 -0.43 2.19
N GLY A 74 -2.04 -1.02 2.33
CA GLY A 74 -0.86 -0.36 2.88
C GLY A 74 0.35 -0.48 1.97
N SER A 75 1.38 0.31 2.24
CA SER A 75 2.68 0.24 1.59
C SER A 75 3.81 0.53 2.57
N GLY A 76 5.01 0.01 2.28
CA GLY A 76 6.20 0.31 3.06
C GLY A 76 6.04 0.02 4.55
N VAL A 77 6.52 0.95 5.38
CA VAL A 77 6.56 0.83 6.84
C VAL A 77 5.20 0.64 7.50
N LEU A 78 4.13 1.13 6.87
CA LEU A 78 2.78 1.10 7.44
C LEU A 78 1.99 -0.16 7.08
N LEU A 79 2.56 -1.08 6.29
CA LEU A 79 1.89 -2.34 5.96
C LEU A 79 1.57 -3.17 7.21
N ASN A 80 2.44 -3.16 8.22
CA ASN A 80 2.20 -3.85 9.48
C ASN A 80 0.89 -3.40 10.16
N ARG A 81 0.55 -2.09 10.06
CA ARG A 81 -0.69 -1.54 10.65
C ARG A 81 -1.94 -2.12 9.99
N VAL A 82 -1.86 -2.34 8.68
CA VAL A 82 -2.98 -2.93 7.91
C VAL A 82 -3.15 -4.41 8.23
N ILE A 83 -2.04 -5.14 8.35
CA ILE A 83 -2.05 -6.56 8.72
C ILE A 83 -2.68 -6.74 10.11
N GLU A 84 -2.18 -5.99 11.10
CA GLU A 84 -2.68 -6.06 12.46
C GLU A 84 -4.15 -5.63 12.56
N ALA A 85 -4.55 -4.55 11.88
CA ALA A 85 -5.96 -4.14 11.82
C ALA A 85 -6.84 -5.22 11.17
N GLY A 86 -6.37 -5.88 10.12
CA GLY A 86 -7.06 -7.00 9.49
C GLY A 86 -7.24 -8.20 10.42
N GLU A 87 -6.27 -8.47 11.30
CA GLU A 87 -6.37 -9.52 12.32
C GLU A 87 -7.40 -9.17 13.40
N GLN A 88 -7.40 -7.92 13.88
CA GLN A 88 -8.36 -7.46 14.87
C GLN A 88 -9.79 -7.43 14.31
N LEU A 89 -9.98 -6.96 13.07
CA LEU A 89 -11.27 -7.02 12.40
C LEU A 89 -11.78 -8.45 12.25
N ALA A 90 -10.90 -9.40 11.94
CA ALA A 90 -11.27 -10.81 11.84
C ALA A 90 -11.71 -11.38 13.18
N ALA A 91 -11.10 -10.97 14.31
CA ALA A 91 -11.54 -11.34 15.65
C ALA A 91 -12.94 -10.79 15.98
N ASP A 92 -13.29 -9.63 15.42
CA ASP A 92 -14.62 -9.00 15.51
C ASP A 92 -15.62 -9.58 14.47
N GLY A 93 -15.23 -10.58 13.68
CA GLY A 93 -16.08 -11.23 12.66
C GLY A 93 -16.14 -10.50 11.31
N VAL A 94 -15.35 -9.46 11.11
CA VAL A 94 -15.26 -8.69 9.84
C VAL A 94 -14.18 -9.29 8.94
N LYS A 95 -14.53 -9.60 7.70
CA LYS A 95 -13.64 -10.21 6.70
C LYS A 95 -12.96 -9.12 5.86
N ALA A 96 -11.87 -8.57 6.34
CA ALA A 96 -11.09 -7.60 5.60
C ALA A 96 -10.17 -8.28 4.56
N THR A 97 -10.13 -7.74 3.33
CA THR A 97 -9.05 -8.02 2.37
C THR A 97 -7.86 -7.14 2.73
N VAL A 98 -6.68 -7.72 2.93
CA VAL A 98 -5.44 -6.99 3.26
C VAL A 98 -4.49 -7.06 2.08
N ILE A 99 -4.06 -5.91 1.59
CA ILE A 99 -3.24 -5.77 0.39
C ILE A 99 -1.99 -4.93 0.66
N ASN A 100 -0.85 -5.44 0.23
CA ASN A 100 0.38 -4.68 0.08
C ASN A 100 0.44 -4.09 -1.33
N ASN A 101 0.58 -2.76 -1.45
CA ASN A 101 0.73 -2.08 -2.75
C ASN A 101 2.06 -1.31 -2.82
N PRO A 102 3.15 -1.95 -3.27
CA PRO A 102 4.46 -1.31 -3.31
C PRO A 102 4.63 -0.28 -4.43
N PHE A 103 3.82 -0.32 -5.50
CA PHE A 103 3.91 0.57 -6.66
C PHE A 103 2.98 1.78 -6.50
N VAL A 104 3.42 2.78 -5.73
CA VAL A 104 2.53 3.82 -5.19
C VAL A 104 2.05 4.84 -6.22
N ASN A 105 2.74 5.05 -7.31
CA ASN A 105 2.33 5.96 -8.39
C ASN A 105 1.82 5.25 -9.66
N ARG A 106 1.80 3.91 -9.66
CA ARG A 106 1.25 3.05 -10.71
C ARG A 106 0.56 1.86 -10.06
N VAL A 107 -0.57 2.12 -9.46
CA VAL A 107 -1.33 1.15 -8.66
C VAL A 107 -1.89 0.02 -9.53
N ASP A 108 -1.91 -1.19 -9.00
CA ASP A 108 -2.52 -2.36 -9.64
C ASP A 108 -4.04 -2.34 -9.50
N VAL A 109 -4.69 -1.69 -10.48
CA VAL A 109 -6.16 -1.54 -10.50
C VAL A 109 -6.86 -2.88 -10.67
N ASP A 110 -6.27 -3.83 -11.38
CA ASP A 110 -6.90 -5.14 -11.62
C ASP A 110 -7.08 -5.90 -10.30
N THR A 111 -5.99 -6.05 -9.53
CA THR A 111 -6.02 -6.76 -8.25
C THR A 111 -6.83 -6.00 -7.20
N ILE A 112 -6.55 -4.71 -7.01
CA ILE A 112 -7.21 -3.93 -5.96
C ILE A 112 -8.67 -3.66 -6.33
N GLY A 113 -8.96 -3.40 -7.61
CA GLY A 113 -10.32 -3.16 -8.09
C GLY A 113 -11.22 -4.38 -7.95
N ALA A 114 -10.71 -5.59 -8.19
CA ALA A 114 -11.45 -6.82 -7.95
C ALA A 114 -11.81 -6.97 -6.46
N ALA A 115 -10.86 -6.70 -5.56
CA ALA A 115 -11.10 -6.72 -4.12
C ALA A 115 -12.13 -5.66 -3.69
N VAL A 116 -12.02 -4.43 -4.21
CA VAL A 116 -12.94 -3.31 -3.92
C VAL A 116 -14.36 -3.65 -4.37
N ASN A 117 -14.52 -4.22 -5.57
CA ASN A 117 -15.82 -4.67 -6.03
C ASN A 117 -16.42 -5.74 -5.10
N THR A 118 -15.63 -6.73 -4.68
CA THR A 118 -16.07 -7.78 -3.76
C THR A 118 -16.49 -7.19 -2.40
N ALA A 119 -15.79 -6.17 -1.92
CA ALA A 119 -16.07 -5.49 -0.65
C ALA A 119 -17.18 -4.42 -0.76
N GLY A 120 -17.96 -4.38 -1.85
CA GLY A 120 -19.04 -3.41 -2.03
C GLY A 120 -18.54 -1.95 -2.07
N GLY A 121 -17.33 -1.74 -2.57
CA GLY A 121 -16.73 -0.41 -2.74
C GLY A 121 -16.02 0.16 -1.52
N ARG A 122 -15.88 -0.58 -0.41
CA ARG A 122 -15.27 -0.07 0.84
C ARG A 122 -13.75 -0.21 0.81
N LEU A 123 -13.05 0.93 0.87
CA LEU A 123 -11.59 1.01 0.75
C LEU A 123 -10.98 1.88 1.87
N VAL A 124 -10.00 1.33 2.55
CA VAL A 124 -9.11 2.08 3.45
C VAL A 124 -7.69 2.01 2.89
N THR A 125 -6.99 3.13 2.80
CA THR A 125 -5.57 3.17 2.46
C THR A 125 -4.78 3.86 3.57
N ILE A 126 -3.53 3.43 3.77
CA ILE A 126 -2.60 4.07 4.69
C ILE A 126 -1.22 4.16 4.07
N GLU A 127 -0.59 5.34 4.20
CA GLU A 127 0.72 5.62 3.63
C GLU A 127 1.52 6.63 4.46
N ASP A 128 2.83 6.45 4.52
CA ASP A 128 3.77 7.41 5.11
C ASP A 128 4.11 8.51 4.09
N HIS A 129 3.09 9.23 3.70
CA HIS A 129 3.19 10.31 2.71
C HIS A 129 2.01 11.28 2.86
N GLN A 130 2.05 12.37 2.08
CA GLN A 130 0.91 13.29 1.97
C GLN A 130 -0.32 12.56 1.43
N SER A 131 -1.47 12.76 2.08
CA SER A 131 -2.75 12.21 1.60
C SER A 131 -3.15 12.77 0.22
N ILE A 132 -2.82 14.05 -0.02
CA ILE A 132 -3.07 14.73 -1.31
C ILE A 132 -1.99 14.30 -2.32
N GLY A 133 -2.40 13.57 -3.35
CA GLY A 133 -1.50 13.09 -4.42
C GLY A 133 -0.69 11.84 -4.06
N GLY A 134 -0.84 11.30 -2.87
CA GLY A 134 -0.24 10.06 -2.42
C GLY A 134 -0.88 8.80 -3.04
N MET A 135 -0.48 7.63 -2.55
CA MET A 135 -0.97 6.33 -3.03
C MET A 135 -2.49 6.21 -2.98
N GLY A 136 -3.12 6.60 -1.88
CA GLY A 136 -4.58 6.54 -1.73
C GLY A 136 -5.31 7.40 -2.75
N ALA A 137 -4.81 8.62 -3.03
CA ALA A 137 -5.36 9.50 -4.05
C ALA A 137 -5.16 8.93 -5.47
N GLN A 138 -3.98 8.38 -5.78
CA GLN A 138 -3.69 7.73 -7.05
C GLN A 138 -4.59 6.52 -7.27
N LEU A 139 -4.78 5.70 -6.24
CA LEU A 139 -5.64 4.53 -6.29
C LEU A 139 -7.10 4.91 -6.51
N SER A 140 -7.64 5.87 -5.75
CA SER A 140 -9.01 6.35 -5.95
C SER A 140 -9.23 6.92 -7.35
N HIS A 141 -8.27 7.69 -7.86
CA HIS A 141 -8.33 8.19 -9.24
C HIS A 141 -8.34 7.05 -10.26
N ALA A 142 -7.47 6.07 -10.11
CA ALA A 142 -7.37 4.93 -11.02
C ALA A 142 -8.64 4.05 -11.00
N LEU A 143 -9.20 3.77 -9.83
CA LEU A 143 -10.47 3.05 -9.67
C LEU A 143 -11.63 3.81 -10.33
N SER A 144 -11.72 5.13 -10.12
CA SER A 144 -12.74 5.98 -10.76
C SER A 144 -12.65 5.94 -12.28
N ARG A 145 -11.42 6.00 -12.84
CA ARG A 145 -11.20 5.88 -14.29
C ARG A 145 -11.59 4.52 -14.85
N ALA A 146 -11.45 3.47 -14.03
CA ALA A 146 -11.87 2.11 -14.39
C ALA A 146 -13.39 1.88 -14.21
N GLY A 147 -14.14 2.90 -13.75
CA GLY A 147 -15.58 2.79 -13.52
C GLY A 147 -15.94 1.97 -12.27
N ILE A 148 -14.99 1.78 -11.35
CA ILE A 148 -15.20 1.04 -10.10
C ILE A 148 -15.72 2.01 -9.04
N ALA A 149 -16.98 1.82 -8.64
CA ALA A 149 -17.61 2.61 -7.58
C ALA A 149 -17.00 2.27 -6.23
N HIS A 150 -16.59 3.30 -5.48
CA HIS A 150 -15.98 3.11 -4.16
C HIS A 150 -16.16 4.32 -3.25
N THR A 151 -16.06 4.06 -1.95
CA THR A 151 -15.88 5.06 -0.90
C THR A 151 -14.57 4.77 -0.22
N ALA A 152 -13.68 5.76 -0.21
CA ALA A 152 -12.33 5.60 0.34
C ALA A 152 -12.12 6.44 1.59
N LYS A 153 -11.43 5.86 2.58
CA LYS A 153 -10.78 6.56 3.68
C LYS A 153 -9.27 6.46 3.46
N THR A 154 -8.64 7.60 3.26
CA THR A 154 -7.20 7.67 3.00
C THR A 154 -6.49 8.24 4.23
N LEU A 155 -5.64 7.44 4.85
CA LEU A 155 -4.83 7.84 5.99
C LEU A 155 -3.44 8.22 5.49
N GLY A 156 -3.06 9.45 5.72
CA GLY A 156 -1.80 10.05 5.31
C GLY A 156 -1.57 11.34 6.09
N ILE A 157 -0.54 12.09 5.73
CA ILE A 157 -0.23 13.39 6.35
C ILE A 157 -0.99 14.49 5.60
N ASP A 158 -1.79 15.29 6.31
CA ASP A 158 -2.65 16.33 5.73
C ASP A 158 -1.99 17.71 5.71
N GLY A 159 -0.99 17.88 4.84
CA GLY A 159 -0.41 19.21 4.55
C GLY A 159 0.38 19.84 5.69
N GLU A 160 0.79 19.04 6.68
CA GLU A 160 1.60 19.55 7.78
C GLU A 160 3.09 19.63 7.42
N PHE A 161 3.80 20.57 8.04
CA PHE A 161 5.26 20.63 7.95
C PHE A 161 5.91 19.43 8.64
N GLY A 162 7.06 19.00 8.12
CA GLY A 162 7.87 17.95 8.72
C GLY A 162 8.13 18.22 10.20
N GLN A 163 7.98 17.19 11.01
CA GLN A 163 8.18 17.22 12.46
C GLN A 163 9.25 16.20 12.85
N SER A 164 9.79 16.37 14.04
CA SER A 164 10.78 15.45 14.59
C SER A 164 10.25 14.78 15.85
N ALA A 165 10.53 13.49 15.99
CA ALA A 165 10.29 12.74 17.21
C ALA A 165 11.45 11.79 17.48
N TYR A 166 11.53 11.27 18.69
CA TYR A 166 12.56 10.30 19.07
C TYR A 166 12.37 8.96 18.35
N LYS A 167 11.11 8.57 18.10
CA LYS A 167 10.75 7.38 17.31
C LYS A 167 9.76 7.78 16.23
N ALA A 168 9.81 7.13 15.08
CA ALA A 168 8.88 7.33 13.98
C ALA A 168 7.42 7.05 14.39
N ASP A 169 7.20 6.01 15.21
CA ASP A 169 5.86 5.64 15.70
C ASP A 169 5.11 6.80 16.37
N HIS A 170 5.81 7.66 17.13
CA HIS A 170 5.17 8.83 17.73
C HIS A 170 4.61 9.81 16.70
N LEU A 171 5.25 9.92 15.53
CA LEU A 171 4.74 10.75 14.43
C LEU A 171 3.59 10.05 13.71
N TYR A 172 3.67 8.75 13.52
CA TYR A 172 2.58 7.98 12.93
C TYR A 172 1.32 8.06 13.80
N GLU A 173 1.42 7.78 15.09
CA GLU A 173 0.31 7.89 16.04
C GLU A 173 -0.29 9.30 16.06
N LYS A 174 0.55 10.35 16.08
CA LYS A 174 0.10 11.75 16.07
C LYS A 174 -0.75 12.06 14.83
N ASN A 175 -0.41 11.49 13.69
CA ASN A 175 -1.13 11.70 12.42
C ASN A 175 -2.23 10.66 12.19
N GLY A 176 -2.56 9.83 13.18
CA GLY A 176 -3.58 8.78 13.03
C GLY A 176 -3.17 7.61 12.13
N LEU A 177 -1.86 7.52 11.82
CA LEU A 177 -1.29 6.42 10.99
C LEU A 177 -1.00 5.22 11.89
N SER A 178 -2.02 4.72 12.56
CA SER A 178 -1.96 3.64 13.53
C SER A 178 -2.96 2.53 13.21
N VAL A 179 -2.86 1.41 13.94
CA VAL A 179 -3.84 0.32 13.85
C VAL A 179 -5.24 0.82 14.19
N GLU A 180 -5.37 1.62 15.24
CA GLU A 180 -6.62 2.23 15.68
C GLU A 180 -7.21 3.15 14.61
N GLY A 181 -6.36 3.93 13.92
CA GLY A 181 -6.77 4.76 12.80
C GLY A 181 -7.36 3.95 11.65
N VAL A 182 -6.70 2.84 11.27
CA VAL A 182 -7.21 1.92 10.25
C VAL A 182 -8.53 1.27 10.69
N LEU A 183 -8.62 0.81 11.94
CA LEU A 183 -9.85 0.23 12.49
C LEU A 183 -11.01 1.22 12.50
N ALA A 184 -10.77 2.46 12.93
CA ALA A 184 -11.78 3.51 12.95
C ALA A 184 -12.30 3.81 11.53
N ALA A 185 -11.39 3.96 10.56
CA ALA A 185 -11.73 4.19 9.16
C ALA A 185 -12.53 3.01 8.56
N ALA A 186 -12.14 1.78 8.87
CA ALA A 186 -12.85 0.59 8.40
C ALA A 186 -14.26 0.49 9.00
N ARG A 187 -14.40 0.69 10.31
CA ARG A 187 -15.70 0.65 11.00
C ARG A 187 -16.66 1.75 10.50
N GLU A 188 -16.16 2.94 10.21
CA GLU A 188 -16.96 4.01 9.61
C GLU A 188 -17.54 3.64 8.23
N LEU A 189 -16.79 2.87 7.42
CA LEU A 189 -17.27 2.38 6.13
C LEU A 189 -18.25 1.21 6.25
N LEU A 190 -18.18 0.48 7.32
CA LEU A 190 -19.05 -0.68 7.57
C LEU A 190 -20.41 -0.29 8.14
N GLY A 191 -20.53 0.84 8.84
CA GLY A 191 -21.75 1.40 9.46
C GLY A 191 -21.85 1.05 10.90
#